data_e447364fd4968b47fdaae3e4bcb03f17
#
_entry.id   e447364fd4968b47fdaae3e4bcb03f17
#
_cell.length_a   1.000
_cell.length_b   1.000
_cell.length_c   1.000
_cell.angle_alpha   90.00
_cell.angle_beta   90.00
_cell.angle_gamma   90.00
#
_symmetry.space_group_name_H-M   'P 1'
#
loop_
_entity.id
_entity.type
_entity.pdbx_description
1 polymer ?
#
loop_
_entity_poly.entity_id
_entity_poly.type
_entity_poly.pdbx_seq_one_letter_code
_entity_poly.pdbx_strand_id
1 'polypeptide(L)'
;QIDMLNNSLEGNDGKTYGIPTEMMNTSPTSYSQDVIYSSPLLRWDLYKELGCPDIADLDGLLDVLDQMMKNHPTNDAGDACYPLSLWSDWDGGDGMLGIANVVQLTTWYGEKIKGSIILKPDGTFIPLTDKDGSYYKMLKFLYNANQRGLVDPDSATQDWNSACAKMSAGQVYLMWYSWQVGFWNSTDRLKDGTAFIFTP
;
A
#
# COMPACT_ATOMS: atom_id res chain seq x y z
N GLN A 1 -24.49 13.14 7.72
CA GLN A 1 -23.29 13.19 6.87
C GLN A 1 -23.57 13.88 5.53
N ILE A 2 -24.65 13.54 4.84
CA ILE A 2 -25.04 14.22 3.58
C ILE A 2 -25.25 15.72 3.81
N ASP A 3 -26.03 16.09 4.83
CA ASP A 3 -26.27 17.49 5.18
C ASP A 3 -24.97 18.21 5.58
N MET A 4 -24.08 17.54 6.32
CA MET A 4 -22.80 18.08 6.72
C MET A 4 -21.89 18.35 5.52
N LEU A 5 -21.83 17.42 4.55
CA LEU A 5 -21.08 17.61 3.32
C LEU A 5 -21.65 18.82 2.54
N ASN A 6 -22.96 18.84 2.32
CA ASN A 6 -23.57 19.90 1.52
C ASN A 6 -23.50 21.27 2.19
N ASN A 7 -23.60 21.34 3.52
CA ASN A 7 -23.42 22.58 4.29
C ASN A 7 -21.99 23.10 4.27
N SER A 8 -20.99 22.25 3.95
CA SER A 8 -19.60 22.68 3.81
C SER A 8 -19.27 23.26 2.43
N LEU A 9 -20.17 23.15 1.46
CA LEU A 9 -19.98 23.70 0.13
C LEU A 9 -20.22 25.21 0.13
N GLU A 10 -19.33 25.95 -0.51
CA GLU A 10 -19.45 27.39 -0.67
C GLU A 10 -20.73 27.74 -1.49
N GLY A 11 -21.51 28.67 -1.01
CA GLY A 11 -22.76 29.10 -1.66
C GLY A 11 -23.92 28.12 -1.50
N ASN A 12 -23.91 27.28 -0.46
CA ASN A 12 -25.02 26.36 -0.16
C ASN A 12 -26.36 27.08 -0.05
N ASP A 13 -27.30 26.67 -0.91
CA ASP A 13 -28.69 27.19 -0.98
C ASP A 13 -29.72 26.22 -0.36
N GLY A 14 -29.26 25.27 0.46
CA GLY A 14 -30.09 24.24 1.10
C GLY A 14 -30.40 23.05 0.22
N LYS A 15 -29.80 22.95 -0.98
CA LYS A 15 -29.96 21.82 -1.87
C LYS A 15 -28.84 20.81 -1.68
N THR A 16 -29.11 19.55 -2.02
CA THR A 16 -28.13 18.48 -2.04
C THR A 16 -27.44 18.42 -3.38
N TYR A 17 -26.15 18.72 -3.42
CA TYR A 17 -25.32 18.72 -4.62
C TYR A 17 -24.42 17.47 -4.75
N GLY A 18 -24.29 16.70 -3.66
CA GLY A 18 -23.48 15.49 -3.69
C GLY A 18 -23.84 14.52 -2.58
N ILE A 19 -23.55 13.27 -2.83
CA ILE A 19 -23.60 12.18 -1.84
C ILE A 19 -22.16 11.76 -1.57
N PRO A 20 -21.71 11.69 -0.30
CA PRO A 20 -20.36 11.24 -0.01
C PRO A 20 -20.13 9.81 -0.51
N THR A 21 -18.96 9.55 -1.04
CA THR A 21 -18.56 8.22 -1.52
C THR A 21 -18.40 7.23 -0.37
N GLU A 22 -18.14 7.74 0.83
CA GLU A 22 -18.03 6.95 2.05
C GLU A 22 -18.97 7.51 3.12
N MET A 23 -19.74 6.63 3.73
CA MET A 23 -20.61 6.94 4.85
C MET A 23 -20.35 5.95 5.98
N MET A 24 -20.14 6.44 7.20
CA MET A 24 -19.89 5.65 8.39
C MET A 24 -21.11 5.61 9.30
N ASN A 25 -21.30 4.50 10.00
CA ASN A 25 -22.33 4.37 11.05
C ASN A 25 -21.97 5.12 12.34
N THR A 26 -20.72 5.56 12.46
CA THR A 26 -20.20 6.31 13.62
C THR A 26 -20.12 7.80 13.32
N SER A 27 -20.04 8.61 14.35
CA SER A 27 -19.83 10.05 14.22
C SER A 27 -18.57 10.35 13.38
N PRO A 28 -18.61 11.29 12.43
CA PRO A 28 -17.41 11.68 11.66
C PRO A 28 -16.30 12.27 12.52
N THR A 29 -16.57 12.58 13.78
CA THR A 29 -15.58 13.03 14.77
C THR A 29 -15.03 11.89 15.62
N SER A 30 -15.57 10.66 15.52
CA SER A 30 -15.05 9.50 16.22
C SER A 30 -14.01 8.80 15.37
N TYR A 31 -12.83 8.58 15.95
CA TYR A 31 -11.78 7.76 15.37
C TYR A 31 -12.16 6.29 15.52
N SER A 32 -12.21 5.53 14.41
CA SER A 32 -12.32 4.08 14.46
C SER A 32 -10.93 3.46 14.43
N GLN A 33 -10.59 2.71 15.46
CA GLN A 33 -9.35 1.93 15.50
C GLN A 33 -9.44 0.62 14.70
N ASP A 34 -10.63 0.31 14.17
CA ASP A 34 -10.92 -1.00 13.59
C ASP A 34 -10.52 -1.13 12.12
N VAL A 35 -10.06 -0.04 11.49
CA VAL A 35 -9.69 -0.02 10.08
C VAL A 35 -8.22 0.34 9.92
N ILE A 36 -7.39 -0.66 9.68
CA ILE A 36 -6.02 -0.46 9.20
C ILE A 36 -6.11 -0.19 7.70
N TYR A 37 -5.84 1.05 7.30
CA TYR A 37 -5.93 1.46 5.89
C TYR A 37 -4.69 1.08 5.10
N SER A 38 -3.51 1.23 5.69
CA SER A 38 -2.23 0.95 5.06
C SER A 38 -1.29 0.26 6.05
N SER A 39 -0.79 -0.89 5.66
CA SER A 39 0.22 -1.68 6.37
C SER A 39 0.77 -2.72 5.39
N PRO A 40 1.95 -3.30 5.62
CA PRO A 40 2.40 -4.43 4.83
C PRO A 40 1.41 -5.61 4.92
N LEU A 41 1.00 -6.12 3.76
CA LEU A 41 0.15 -7.30 3.65
C LEU A 41 0.89 -8.35 2.84
N LEU A 42 1.10 -9.52 3.42
CA LEU A 42 1.83 -10.62 2.80
C LEU A 42 0.92 -11.77 2.42
N ARG A 43 1.30 -12.51 1.40
CA ARG A 43 0.74 -13.83 1.07
C ARG A 43 1.00 -14.77 2.24
N TRP A 44 -0.07 -15.10 2.97
CA TRP A 44 0.01 -15.87 4.20
C TRP A 44 0.55 -17.29 4.01
N ASP A 45 0.14 -17.96 2.95
CA ASP A 45 0.60 -19.29 2.57
C ASP A 45 2.13 -19.32 2.42
N LEU A 46 2.68 -18.38 1.66
CA LEU A 46 4.11 -18.30 1.39
C LEU A 46 4.91 -17.91 2.64
N TYR A 47 4.38 -16.97 3.43
CA TYR A 47 5.00 -16.58 4.69
C TYR A 47 5.02 -17.73 5.70
N LYS A 48 3.91 -18.47 5.81
CA LYS A 48 3.80 -19.65 6.67
C LYS A 48 4.73 -20.78 6.23
N GLU A 49 4.93 -20.99 4.93
CA GLU A 49 5.88 -21.96 4.39
C GLU A 49 7.30 -21.70 4.87
N LEU A 50 7.68 -20.44 5.05
CA LEU A 50 8.97 -20.04 5.62
C LEU A 50 9.06 -20.23 7.15
N GLY A 51 7.99 -20.68 7.81
CA GLY A 51 7.93 -20.85 9.26
C GLY A 51 7.61 -19.56 10.02
N CYS A 52 7.02 -18.58 9.38
CA CYS A 52 6.65 -17.27 9.95
C CYS A 52 7.85 -16.59 10.64
N PRO A 53 8.93 -16.31 9.92
CA PRO A 53 10.11 -15.67 10.48
C PRO A 53 9.77 -14.29 11.04
N ASP A 54 10.42 -13.90 12.12
CA ASP A 54 10.25 -12.57 12.72
C ASP A 54 10.70 -11.46 11.75
N ILE A 55 9.91 -10.41 11.61
CA ILE A 55 10.19 -9.26 10.74
C ILE A 55 10.39 -8.03 11.64
N ALA A 56 11.63 -7.76 11.99
CA ALA A 56 11.96 -6.67 12.90
C ALA A 56 12.01 -5.29 12.23
N ASP A 57 12.28 -5.25 10.92
CA ASP A 57 12.46 -4.01 10.15
C ASP A 57 12.23 -4.24 8.65
N LEU A 58 12.42 -3.18 7.85
CA LEU A 58 12.23 -3.22 6.40
C LEU A 58 13.26 -4.10 5.67
N ASP A 59 14.48 -4.22 6.18
CA ASP A 59 15.49 -5.11 5.58
C ASP A 59 15.10 -6.57 5.84
N GLY A 60 14.60 -6.90 7.04
CA GLY A 60 14.01 -8.21 7.35
C GLY A 60 12.79 -8.53 6.49
N LEU A 61 11.94 -7.54 6.21
CA LEU A 61 10.84 -7.72 5.25
C LEU A 61 11.35 -8.08 3.86
N LEU A 62 12.41 -7.42 3.38
CA LEU A 62 13.03 -7.76 2.09
C LEU A 62 13.64 -9.17 2.09
N ASP A 63 14.20 -9.63 3.20
CA ASP A 63 14.75 -10.98 3.32
C ASP A 63 13.62 -12.02 3.19
N VAL A 64 12.48 -11.81 3.82
CA VAL A 64 11.29 -12.66 3.70
C VAL A 64 10.78 -12.69 2.26
N LEU A 65 10.63 -11.52 1.63
CA LEU A 65 10.16 -11.41 0.25
C LEU A 65 11.09 -12.09 -0.75
N ASP A 66 12.40 -12.00 -0.54
CA ASP A 66 13.42 -12.68 -1.35
C ASP A 66 13.30 -14.20 -1.24
N GLN A 67 13.09 -14.73 -0.03
CA GLN A 67 12.86 -16.16 0.18
C GLN A 67 11.56 -16.63 -0.49
N MET A 68 10.46 -15.88 -0.34
CA MET A 68 9.20 -16.18 -1.01
C MET A 68 9.39 -16.27 -2.53
N MET A 69 10.08 -15.29 -3.14
CA MET A 69 10.31 -15.27 -4.59
C MET A 69 11.21 -16.43 -5.05
N LYS A 70 12.22 -16.79 -4.27
CA LYS A 70 13.08 -17.93 -4.58
C LYS A 70 12.34 -19.27 -4.56
N ASN A 71 11.42 -19.44 -3.63
CA ASN A 71 10.60 -20.65 -3.52
C ASN A 71 9.50 -20.68 -4.60
N HIS A 72 8.94 -19.52 -4.93
CA HIS A 72 7.83 -19.37 -5.87
C HIS A 72 8.15 -18.33 -6.95
N PRO A 73 9.08 -18.60 -7.87
CA PRO A 73 9.47 -17.64 -8.90
C PRO A 73 8.40 -17.40 -9.97
N THR A 74 7.40 -18.29 -10.04
CA THR A 74 6.27 -18.21 -11.00
C THR A 74 4.95 -18.51 -10.29
N ASN A 75 3.85 -17.99 -10.87
CA ASN A 75 2.49 -18.36 -10.49
C ASN A 75 2.08 -19.72 -11.11
N ASP A 76 0.84 -20.15 -10.85
CA ASP A 76 0.30 -21.41 -11.37
C ASP A 76 0.20 -21.44 -12.92
N ALA A 77 0.16 -20.29 -13.58
CA ALA A 77 0.16 -20.18 -15.03
C ALA A 77 1.56 -20.17 -15.64
N GLY A 78 2.62 -20.14 -14.81
CA GLY A 78 4.01 -20.06 -15.23
C GLY A 78 4.53 -18.64 -15.47
N ASP A 79 3.74 -17.62 -15.13
CA ASP A 79 4.17 -16.23 -15.24
C ASP A 79 5.11 -15.85 -14.10
N ALA A 80 6.11 -15.03 -14.40
CA ALA A 80 7.07 -14.56 -13.40
C ALA A 80 6.39 -13.79 -12.25
N CYS A 81 6.83 -14.06 -11.03
CA CYS A 81 6.35 -13.41 -9.83
C CYS A 81 7.40 -12.43 -9.29
N TYR A 82 6.92 -11.30 -8.80
CA TYR A 82 7.73 -10.29 -8.11
C TYR A 82 7.04 -9.87 -6.83
N PRO A 83 7.77 -9.80 -5.70
CA PRO A 83 7.18 -9.36 -4.44
C PRO A 83 6.48 -8.01 -4.52
N LEU A 84 7.09 -7.05 -5.20
CA LEU A 84 6.55 -5.70 -5.39
C LEU A 84 6.27 -5.43 -6.86
N SER A 85 5.07 -4.98 -7.17
CA SER A 85 4.67 -4.46 -8.48
C SER A 85 4.09 -3.07 -8.28
N LEU A 86 4.77 -2.05 -8.83
CA LEU A 86 4.42 -0.65 -8.69
C LEU A 86 3.73 -0.16 -9.98
N TRP A 87 3.17 1.04 -9.93
CA TRP A 87 2.49 1.67 -11.08
C TRP A 87 2.77 3.16 -11.09
N SER A 88 2.65 3.79 -12.25
CA SER A 88 3.08 5.17 -12.48
C SER A 88 1.95 6.17 -12.70
N ASP A 89 0.73 5.73 -12.99
CA ASP A 89 -0.38 6.58 -13.45
C ASP A 89 -1.15 7.31 -12.34
N TRP A 90 -0.78 7.11 -11.07
CA TRP A 90 -1.37 7.84 -9.94
C TRP A 90 -0.57 9.08 -9.52
N ASP A 91 0.38 9.47 -10.29
CA ASP A 91 1.28 10.59 -9.98
C ASP A 91 0.61 11.97 -10.10
N GLY A 92 -0.69 12.00 -10.40
CA GLY A 92 -1.46 13.23 -10.51
C GLY A 92 -1.11 14.11 -11.69
N GLY A 93 -0.23 13.66 -12.57
CA GLY A 93 0.28 14.43 -13.69
C GLY A 93 1.22 15.57 -13.33
N ASP A 94 1.51 15.73 -12.05
CA ASP A 94 2.33 16.84 -11.55
C ASP A 94 3.84 16.65 -11.78
N GLY A 95 4.25 15.47 -12.23
CA GLY A 95 5.64 15.15 -12.53
C GLY A 95 6.60 15.29 -11.34
N MET A 96 6.09 15.78 -10.23
CA MET A 96 6.90 16.21 -9.10
C MET A 96 7.20 15.10 -8.13
N LEU A 97 6.37 14.08 -8.14
CA LEU A 97 6.52 12.98 -7.24
C LEU A 97 6.20 11.68 -7.96
N GLY A 98 6.69 11.44 -9.15
CA GLY A 98 6.62 10.13 -9.82
C GLY A 98 6.87 8.96 -8.87
N ILE A 99 6.37 9.11 -7.66
CA ILE A 99 6.66 8.41 -6.46
C ILE A 99 5.38 8.30 -5.62
N ALA A 100 4.22 8.31 -6.27
CA ALA A 100 2.96 8.11 -5.54
C ALA A 100 3.07 6.87 -4.63
N ASN A 101 3.69 5.80 -5.12
CA ASN A 101 3.95 4.61 -4.34
C ASN A 101 4.84 4.87 -3.10
N VAL A 102 5.89 5.69 -3.21
CA VAL A 102 6.74 6.03 -2.05
C VAL A 102 5.95 6.84 -1.03
N VAL A 103 5.18 7.83 -1.49
CA VAL A 103 4.32 8.64 -0.62
C VAL A 103 3.29 7.77 0.10
N GLN A 104 2.72 6.80 -0.58
CA GLN A 104 1.79 5.84 0.00
C GLN A 104 2.45 4.99 1.10
N LEU A 105 3.65 4.49 0.85
CA LEU A 105 4.39 3.67 1.82
C LEU A 105 4.82 4.46 3.07
N THR A 106 4.97 5.78 2.99
CA THR A 106 5.27 6.59 4.20
C THR A 106 4.17 6.53 5.25
N THR A 107 2.95 6.19 4.85
CA THR A 107 1.82 6.00 5.78
C THR A 107 2.03 4.88 6.79
N TRP A 108 2.92 3.93 6.53
CA TRP A 108 3.30 2.88 7.49
C TRP A 108 3.93 3.45 8.77
N TYR A 109 4.49 4.65 8.69
CA TYR A 109 5.03 5.38 9.85
C TYR A 109 4.01 6.30 10.52
N GLY A 110 2.74 6.32 10.05
CA GLY A 110 1.75 7.27 10.50
C GLY A 110 2.03 8.72 10.08
N GLU A 111 2.99 8.93 9.21
CA GLU A 111 3.42 10.24 8.72
C GLU A 111 2.63 10.66 7.47
N LYS A 112 2.54 11.98 7.24
CA LYS A 112 1.88 12.55 6.06
C LYS A 112 2.80 13.51 5.34
N ILE A 113 2.94 13.34 4.03
CA ILE A 113 3.66 14.29 3.18
C ILE A 113 2.72 15.42 2.77
N LYS A 114 3.19 16.66 2.93
CA LYS A 114 2.52 17.88 2.44
C LYS A 114 3.56 18.79 1.76
N GLY A 115 3.56 18.79 0.43
CA GLY A 115 4.58 19.51 -0.35
C GLY A 115 5.98 19.04 0.01
N SER A 116 6.81 19.94 0.54
CA SER A 116 8.22 19.66 0.88
C SER A 116 8.46 19.26 2.33
N ILE A 117 7.41 18.94 3.09
CA ILE A 117 7.53 18.55 4.51
C ILE A 117 6.85 17.22 4.80
N ILE A 118 7.34 16.55 5.82
CA ILE A 118 6.75 15.38 6.46
C ILE A 118 6.14 15.83 7.78
N LEU A 119 4.83 15.65 7.93
CA LEU A 119 4.11 15.88 9.18
C LEU A 119 4.09 14.59 9.99
N LYS A 120 4.59 14.66 11.22
CA LYS A 120 4.62 13.53 12.15
C LYS A 120 3.33 13.42 12.97
N PRO A 121 3.05 12.24 13.57
CA PRO A 121 1.85 12.04 14.40
C PRO A 121 1.75 12.97 15.60
N ASP A 122 2.88 13.42 16.14
CA ASP A 122 2.95 14.36 17.27
C ASP A 122 2.71 15.83 16.87
N GLY A 123 2.44 16.10 15.58
CA GLY A 123 2.23 17.45 15.04
C GLY A 123 3.50 18.21 14.69
N THR A 124 4.67 17.64 14.92
CA THR A 124 5.94 18.22 14.44
C THR A 124 6.13 17.94 12.94
N PHE A 125 7.04 18.65 12.32
CA PHE A 125 7.36 18.44 10.90
C PHE A 125 8.87 18.51 10.66
N ILE A 126 9.29 17.80 9.62
CA ILE A 126 10.67 17.80 9.12
C ILE A 126 10.67 18.02 7.61
N PRO A 127 11.78 18.48 7.02
CA PRO A 127 11.93 18.54 5.57
C PRO A 127 11.76 17.16 4.91
N LEU A 128 11.18 17.14 3.70
CA LEU A 128 11.02 15.90 2.91
C LEU A 128 12.38 15.21 2.65
N THR A 129 13.44 15.98 2.54
CA THR A 129 14.81 15.51 2.28
C THR A 129 15.55 15.03 3.52
N ASP A 130 14.91 15.05 4.68
CA ASP A 130 15.52 14.56 5.93
C ASP A 130 15.77 13.06 5.83
N LYS A 131 17.02 12.65 6.10
CA LYS A 131 17.45 11.25 6.00
C LYS A 131 16.85 10.34 7.07
N ASP A 132 16.39 10.91 8.16
CA ASP A 132 15.70 10.19 9.23
C ASP A 132 14.18 10.10 9.00
N GLY A 133 13.68 10.81 7.96
CA GLY A 133 12.27 10.82 7.58
C GLY A 133 11.82 9.55 6.85
N SER A 134 10.53 9.26 6.95
CA SER A 134 9.92 8.09 6.30
C SER A 134 10.08 8.09 4.79
N TYR A 135 10.06 9.25 4.15
CA TYR A 135 10.24 9.34 2.70
C TYR A 135 11.60 8.79 2.26
N TYR A 136 12.68 9.20 2.93
CA TYR A 136 14.01 8.68 2.62
C TYR A 136 14.12 7.18 2.94
N LYS A 137 13.53 6.73 4.05
CA LYS A 137 13.49 5.30 4.41
C LYS A 137 12.77 4.47 3.35
N MET A 138 11.65 4.96 2.82
CA MET A 138 10.90 4.27 1.77
C MET A 138 11.60 4.28 0.42
N LEU A 139 12.27 5.37 0.05
CA LEU A 139 13.14 5.39 -1.12
C LEU A 139 14.25 4.34 -1.01
N LYS A 140 14.89 4.26 0.16
CA LYS A 140 15.93 3.26 0.43
C LYS A 140 15.38 1.83 0.37
N PHE A 141 14.20 1.60 0.94
CA PHE A 141 13.51 0.31 0.88
C PHE A 141 13.27 -0.12 -0.59
N LEU A 142 12.69 0.74 -1.41
CA LEU A 142 12.43 0.44 -2.82
C LEU A 142 13.72 0.29 -3.63
N TYR A 143 14.74 1.10 -3.33
CA TYR A 143 16.06 0.94 -3.95
C TYR A 143 16.67 -0.42 -3.61
N ASN A 144 16.66 -0.81 -2.34
CA ASN A 144 17.18 -2.11 -1.89
C ASN A 144 16.38 -3.27 -2.51
N ALA A 145 15.05 -3.14 -2.57
CA ALA A 145 14.19 -4.13 -3.23
C ALA A 145 14.56 -4.29 -4.71
N ASN A 146 14.75 -3.18 -5.41
CA ASN A 146 15.14 -3.22 -6.83
C ASN A 146 16.53 -3.84 -7.03
N GLN A 147 17.51 -3.51 -6.18
CA GLN A 147 18.86 -4.11 -6.25
C GLN A 147 18.84 -5.64 -6.04
N ARG A 148 17.87 -6.13 -5.30
CA ARG A 148 17.66 -7.58 -5.07
C ARG A 148 16.79 -8.25 -6.15
N GLY A 149 16.30 -7.50 -7.15
CA GLY A 149 15.40 -8.00 -8.20
C GLY A 149 13.98 -8.32 -7.70
N LEU A 150 13.55 -7.73 -6.57
CA LEU A 150 12.25 -7.98 -5.96
C LEU A 150 11.14 -7.08 -6.52
N VAL A 151 11.50 -6.09 -7.33
CA VAL A 151 10.57 -5.16 -7.98
C VAL A 151 10.30 -5.63 -9.40
N ASP A 152 9.03 -5.74 -9.75
CA ASP A 152 8.58 -6.02 -11.10
C ASP A 152 9.20 -5.04 -12.11
N PRO A 153 9.90 -5.52 -13.15
CA PRO A 153 10.56 -4.67 -14.15
C PRO A 153 9.61 -3.70 -14.85
N ASP A 154 8.33 -4.06 -14.99
CA ASP A 154 7.33 -3.22 -15.64
C ASP A 154 6.88 -2.06 -14.76
N SER A 155 7.27 -2.03 -13.49
CA SER A 155 6.85 -1.02 -12.49
C SER A 155 7.10 0.43 -12.93
N ALA A 156 8.09 0.66 -13.79
CA ALA A 156 8.42 2.00 -14.30
C ALA A 156 7.46 2.49 -15.39
N THR A 157 6.73 1.60 -16.05
CA THR A 157 5.94 1.91 -17.24
C THR A 157 4.51 1.42 -17.21
N GLN A 158 4.19 0.47 -16.34
CA GLN A 158 2.84 -0.08 -16.24
C GLN A 158 1.89 0.90 -15.53
N ASP A 159 0.62 0.82 -15.92
CA ASP A 159 -0.48 1.51 -15.28
C ASP A 159 -1.06 0.70 -14.11
N TRP A 160 -1.98 1.31 -13.39
CA TRP A 160 -2.69 0.68 -12.29
C TRP A 160 -3.46 -0.58 -12.72
N ASN A 161 -4.11 -0.56 -13.90
CA ASN A 161 -4.89 -1.71 -14.37
C ASN A 161 -3.99 -2.93 -14.62
N SER A 162 -2.81 -2.72 -15.18
CA SER A 162 -1.80 -3.76 -15.38
C SER A 162 -1.31 -4.33 -14.05
N ALA A 163 -1.05 -3.46 -13.06
CA ALA A 163 -0.68 -3.90 -11.71
C ALA A 163 -1.82 -4.73 -11.05
N CYS A 164 -3.08 -4.32 -11.18
CA CYS A 164 -4.25 -5.06 -10.70
C CYS A 164 -4.36 -6.44 -11.34
N ALA A 165 -4.11 -6.56 -12.65
CA ALA A 165 -4.11 -7.85 -13.35
C ALA A 165 -3.06 -8.79 -12.77
N LYS A 166 -1.84 -8.32 -12.50
CA LYS A 166 -0.78 -9.10 -11.86
C LYS A 166 -1.13 -9.51 -10.43
N MET A 167 -1.74 -8.61 -9.64
CA MET A 167 -2.24 -8.94 -8.30
C MET A 167 -3.28 -10.07 -8.36
N SER A 168 -4.24 -9.97 -9.29
CA SER A 168 -5.28 -10.98 -9.50
C SER A 168 -4.75 -12.31 -10.01
N ALA A 169 -3.66 -12.30 -10.76
CA ALA A 169 -2.97 -13.49 -11.26
C ALA A 169 -2.03 -14.15 -10.22
N GLY A 170 -1.89 -13.55 -9.03
CA GLY A 170 -1.02 -14.07 -7.97
C GLY A 170 0.47 -13.87 -8.20
N GLN A 171 0.83 -12.90 -9.03
CA GLN A 171 2.22 -12.58 -9.36
C GLN A 171 2.88 -11.62 -8.35
N VAL A 172 2.12 -11.12 -7.35
CA VAL A 172 2.59 -10.14 -6.36
C VAL A 172 2.49 -10.74 -4.95
N TYR A 173 3.46 -10.48 -4.08
CA TYR A 173 3.51 -11.06 -2.73
C TYR A 173 3.37 -10.05 -1.59
N LEU A 174 3.54 -8.76 -1.87
CA LEU A 174 3.35 -7.67 -0.95
C LEU A 174 2.32 -6.68 -1.49
N MET A 175 1.31 -6.39 -0.71
CA MET A 175 0.36 -5.29 -0.89
C MET A 175 0.47 -4.34 0.30
N TRP A 176 -0.05 -3.12 0.19
CA TRP A 176 0.07 -2.12 1.28
C TRP A 176 -1.20 -1.36 1.61
N TYR A 177 -2.27 -1.55 0.85
CA TYR A 177 -3.59 -1.05 1.21
C TYR A 177 -4.55 -2.20 1.52
N SER A 178 -5.34 -2.06 2.58
CA SER A 178 -6.33 -3.06 2.98
C SER A 178 -7.32 -3.43 1.88
N TRP A 179 -7.66 -2.50 1.01
CA TRP A 179 -8.57 -2.74 -0.12
C TRP A 179 -7.91 -3.47 -1.29
N GLN A 180 -6.57 -3.43 -1.44
CA GLN A 180 -5.87 -4.15 -2.51
C GLN A 180 -6.07 -5.66 -2.43
N VAL A 181 -6.25 -6.19 -1.23
CA VAL A 181 -6.47 -7.63 -1.06
C VAL A 181 -7.70 -8.14 -1.81
N GLY A 182 -8.64 -7.26 -2.16
CA GLY A 182 -9.81 -7.60 -2.98
C GLY A 182 -9.47 -8.13 -4.37
N PHE A 183 -8.26 -7.87 -4.88
CA PHE A 183 -7.80 -8.46 -6.15
C PHE A 183 -7.41 -9.93 -6.02
N TRP A 184 -7.12 -10.41 -4.82
CA TRP A 184 -6.71 -11.78 -4.57
C TRP A 184 -7.60 -12.52 -3.59
N ASN A 185 -7.93 -11.93 -2.44
CA ASN A 185 -8.66 -12.60 -1.38
C ASN A 185 -10.08 -12.96 -1.81
N SER A 186 -10.46 -14.18 -1.52
CA SER A 186 -11.82 -14.70 -1.65
C SER A 186 -12.19 -15.46 -0.38
N THR A 187 -13.47 -15.78 -0.21
CA THR A 187 -13.93 -16.60 0.93
C THR A 187 -13.19 -17.94 0.99
N ASP A 188 -12.91 -18.54 -0.16
CA ASP A 188 -12.23 -19.84 -0.21
C ASP A 188 -10.74 -19.69 0.10
N ARG A 189 -10.05 -18.69 -0.47
CA ARG A 189 -8.65 -18.43 -0.14
C ARG A 189 -8.42 -18.06 1.33
N LEU A 190 -9.39 -17.39 1.96
CA LEU A 190 -9.34 -17.13 3.41
C LEU A 190 -9.46 -18.42 4.22
N LYS A 191 -10.35 -19.35 3.83
CA LYS A 191 -10.48 -20.65 4.48
C LYS A 191 -9.26 -21.54 4.29
N ASP A 192 -8.72 -21.55 3.08
CA ASP A 192 -7.59 -22.40 2.72
C ASP A 192 -6.25 -21.80 3.20
N GLY A 193 -6.25 -20.58 3.73
CA GLY A 193 -5.06 -19.90 4.22
C GLY A 193 -4.10 -19.44 3.14
N THR A 194 -4.60 -19.16 1.92
CA THR A 194 -3.83 -18.66 0.78
C THR A 194 -4.08 -17.16 0.48
N ALA A 195 -4.70 -16.47 1.43
CA ALA A 195 -5.02 -15.05 1.35
C ALA A 195 -3.84 -14.16 1.74
N PHE A 196 -3.94 -12.87 1.42
CA PHE A 196 -3.11 -11.84 2.04
C PHE A 196 -3.63 -11.51 3.43
N ILE A 197 -2.71 -11.35 4.37
CA ILE A 197 -2.96 -10.88 5.72
C ILE A 197 -2.02 -9.73 6.07
N PHE A 198 -2.39 -8.95 7.08
CA PHE A 198 -1.45 -8.00 7.68
C PHE A 198 -0.26 -8.73 8.27
N THR A 199 0.92 -8.18 8.02
CA THR A 199 2.17 -8.68 8.60
C THR A 199 2.12 -8.49 10.12
N PRO A 200 2.39 -9.51 10.90
CA PRO A 200 2.42 -9.41 12.35
C PRO A 200 3.54 -8.51 12.87
#